data_ee816766346a686b45de0f6b3045c9d5
#
_entry.id   ee816766346a686b45de0f6b3045c9d5
#
_cell.length_a   1.000
_cell.length_b   1.000
_cell.length_c   1.000
_cell.angle_alpha   90.00
_cell.angle_beta   90.00
_cell.angle_gamma   90.00
#
_symmetry.space_group_name_H-M   'P 1'
#
loop_
_entity.id
_entity.type
_entity.pdbx_description
1 polymer ?
#
loop_
_entity_poly.entity_id
_entity_poly.type
_entity_poly.pdbx_seq_one_letter_code
_entity_poly.pdbx_strand_id
1 'polypeptide(L)'
;MRKLLILSALSLLVGGLVLWTAWHRYQAFLQTPLNLPPEGYVFQLEPGTSGQRIVEQLADAGLTGGGWEWRLLMRLEPHVYRAGEYRLKSGTKPAGLLGQLASGKVIEYRLTLVEGWTFGRFAAELTANDVLEHDFDLTGKEGRAAAAEALGLEHPEGWFLPETYVFTRGDSDFDILRRAHRAMQKALDGAWQSRDEGLPLETPYQLLILASIVEKETAVASERSRIAGVFVRRLERGMRLQTDPTVIYGLGDSFDGDLRRRDLDTDTPYNTYTRR
;
A
#
# COMPACT_ATOMS: atom_id res chain seq x y z
N MET A 1 -60.58 -28.30 -35.44
CA MET A 1 -60.36 -28.29 -34.01
C MET A 1 -59.30 -29.30 -33.56
N ARG A 2 -59.41 -30.63 -33.86
CA ARG A 2 -58.48 -31.67 -33.40
C ARG A 2 -57.01 -31.44 -33.83
N LYS A 3 -56.73 -30.98 -35.05
CA LYS A 3 -55.38 -30.68 -35.55
C LYS A 3 -54.75 -29.48 -34.84
N LEU A 4 -55.53 -28.44 -34.50
CA LEU A 4 -55.08 -27.28 -33.75
C LEU A 4 -54.72 -27.65 -32.30
N LEU A 5 -55.49 -28.50 -31.65
CA LEU A 5 -55.19 -29.00 -30.29
C LEU A 5 -53.92 -29.86 -30.27
N ILE A 6 -53.68 -30.68 -31.30
CA ILE A 6 -52.45 -31.48 -31.40
C ILE A 6 -51.24 -30.57 -31.63
N LEU A 7 -51.34 -29.56 -32.47
CA LEU A 7 -50.26 -28.60 -32.71
C LEU A 7 -49.92 -27.78 -31.44
N SER A 8 -50.94 -27.30 -30.70
CA SER A 8 -50.70 -26.55 -29.48
C SER A 8 -50.09 -27.46 -28.37
N ALA A 9 -50.52 -28.71 -28.24
CA ALA A 9 -49.91 -29.66 -27.32
C ALA A 9 -48.45 -29.97 -27.68
N LEU A 10 -48.18 -30.16 -28.97
CA LEU A 10 -46.79 -30.38 -29.43
C LEU A 10 -45.91 -29.15 -29.19
N SER A 11 -46.41 -27.92 -29.42
CA SER A 11 -45.67 -26.68 -29.12
C SER A 11 -45.37 -26.52 -27.63
N LEU A 12 -46.31 -26.84 -26.77
CA LEU A 12 -46.11 -26.83 -25.32
C LEU A 12 -45.09 -27.89 -24.88
N LEU A 13 -45.09 -29.07 -25.48
CA LEU A 13 -44.13 -30.13 -25.18
C LEU A 13 -42.72 -29.77 -25.64
N VAL A 14 -42.57 -29.20 -26.81
CA VAL A 14 -41.28 -28.68 -27.33
C VAL A 14 -40.78 -27.51 -26.46
N GLY A 15 -41.66 -26.57 -26.13
CA GLY A 15 -41.33 -25.45 -25.23
C GLY A 15 -40.86 -25.92 -23.86
N GLY A 16 -41.58 -26.90 -23.29
CA GLY A 16 -41.20 -27.51 -22.02
C GLY A 16 -39.83 -28.22 -22.06
N LEU A 17 -39.55 -28.94 -23.15
CA LEU A 17 -38.27 -29.62 -23.36
C LEU A 17 -37.12 -28.59 -23.50
N VAL A 18 -37.34 -27.51 -24.22
CA VAL A 18 -36.34 -26.42 -24.37
C VAL A 18 -36.07 -25.76 -23.04
N LEU A 19 -37.08 -25.44 -22.25
CA LEU A 19 -36.90 -24.86 -20.91
C LEU A 19 -36.21 -25.82 -19.99
N TRP A 20 -36.56 -27.10 -20.01
CA TRP A 20 -35.92 -28.14 -19.20
C TRP A 20 -34.43 -28.28 -19.54
N THR A 21 -34.09 -28.36 -20.84
CA THR A 21 -32.67 -28.45 -21.27
C THR A 21 -31.89 -27.19 -20.96
N ALA A 22 -32.48 -26.01 -21.13
CA ALA A 22 -31.85 -24.74 -20.77
C ALA A 22 -31.58 -24.68 -19.24
N TRP A 23 -32.56 -25.09 -18.43
CA TRP A 23 -32.41 -25.16 -16.98
C TRP A 23 -31.29 -26.12 -16.53
N HIS A 24 -31.28 -27.33 -17.09
CA HIS A 24 -30.22 -28.31 -16.83
C HIS A 24 -28.83 -27.80 -17.22
N ARG A 25 -28.73 -27.14 -18.36
CA ARG A 25 -27.49 -26.51 -18.82
C ARG A 25 -27.04 -25.39 -17.88
N TYR A 26 -27.97 -24.56 -17.43
CA TYR A 26 -27.68 -23.52 -16.44
C TYR A 26 -27.21 -24.11 -15.10
N GLN A 27 -27.85 -25.14 -14.60
CA GLN A 27 -27.44 -25.82 -13.36
C GLN A 27 -26.03 -26.46 -13.50
N ALA A 28 -25.77 -27.11 -14.65
CA ALA A 28 -24.43 -27.64 -14.93
C ALA A 28 -23.37 -26.53 -14.96
N PHE A 29 -23.66 -25.41 -15.61
CA PHE A 29 -22.79 -24.22 -15.62
C PHE A 29 -22.46 -23.73 -14.19
N LEU A 30 -23.45 -23.60 -13.31
CA LEU A 30 -23.22 -23.16 -11.94
C LEU A 30 -22.30 -24.10 -11.14
N GLN A 31 -22.29 -25.38 -11.47
CA GLN A 31 -21.48 -26.39 -10.79
C GLN A 31 -20.12 -26.63 -11.44
N THR A 32 -19.95 -26.22 -12.70
CA THR A 32 -18.70 -26.39 -13.43
C THR A 32 -17.69 -25.33 -12.97
N PRO A 33 -16.53 -25.72 -12.40
CA PRO A 33 -15.47 -24.78 -12.08
C PRO A 33 -14.95 -24.09 -13.35
N LEU A 34 -14.42 -22.88 -13.14
CA LEU A 34 -13.65 -22.17 -14.16
C LEU A 34 -12.40 -22.97 -14.52
N ASN A 35 -11.96 -22.86 -15.77
CA ASN A 35 -10.73 -23.50 -16.26
C ASN A 35 -9.49 -22.73 -15.76
N LEU A 36 -9.23 -22.80 -14.45
CA LEU A 36 -8.12 -22.11 -13.79
C LEU A 36 -6.93 -23.07 -13.66
N PRO A 37 -5.69 -22.60 -13.84
CA PRO A 37 -4.51 -23.40 -13.59
C PRO A 37 -4.42 -23.83 -12.11
N PRO A 38 -3.71 -24.92 -11.80
CA PRO A 38 -3.60 -25.43 -10.43
C PRO A 38 -3.06 -24.43 -9.42
N GLU A 39 -2.12 -23.56 -9.84
CA GLU A 39 -1.52 -22.49 -9.05
C GLU A 39 -2.46 -21.31 -8.83
N GLY A 40 -3.60 -21.30 -9.51
CA GLY A 40 -4.54 -20.19 -9.53
C GLY A 40 -4.22 -19.18 -10.63
N TYR A 41 -5.04 -18.13 -10.71
CA TYR A 41 -4.93 -17.08 -11.72
C TYR A 41 -5.09 -15.72 -11.06
N VAL A 42 -4.23 -14.76 -11.40
CA VAL A 42 -4.37 -13.37 -10.96
C VAL A 42 -5.21 -12.62 -11.98
N PHE A 43 -6.40 -12.22 -11.59
CA PHE A 43 -7.35 -11.47 -12.41
C PHE A 43 -7.37 -10.02 -11.98
N GLN A 44 -7.01 -9.11 -12.87
CA GLN A 44 -7.05 -7.67 -12.63
C GLN A 44 -8.37 -7.09 -13.13
N LEU A 45 -9.06 -6.37 -12.27
CA LEU A 45 -10.33 -5.72 -12.58
C LEU A 45 -10.17 -4.20 -12.50
N GLU A 46 -10.31 -3.55 -13.63
CA GLU A 46 -10.24 -2.11 -13.79
C GLU A 46 -11.45 -1.39 -13.18
N PRO A 47 -11.31 -0.16 -12.67
CA PRO A 47 -12.44 0.64 -12.21
C PRO A 47 -13.50 0.83 -13.30
N GLY A 48 -14.78 0.67 -12.94
CA GLY A 48 -15.91 0.86 -13.88
C GLY A 48 -16.15 -0.27 -14.86
N THR A 49 -15.42 -1.38 -14.77
CA THR A 49 -15.62 -2.55 -15.64
C THR A 49 -16.99 -3.17 -15.40
N SER A 50 -17.79 -3.32 -16.47
CA SER A 50 -19.10 -3.97 -16.38
C SER A 50 -19.00 -5.48 -16.22
N GLY A 51 -20.02 -6.12 -15.62
CA GLY A 51 -20.07 -7.58 -15.49
C GLY A 51 -19.92 -8.33 -16.83
N GLN A 52 -20.48 -7.78 -17.90
CA GLN A 52 -20.32 -8.36 -19.24
C GLN A 52 -18.85 -8.33 -19.67
N ARG A 53 -18.16 -7.21 -19.46
CA ARG A 53 -16.74 -7.07 -19.81
C ARG A 53 -15.84 -8.00 -18.98
N ILE A 54 -16.20 -8.25 -17.72
CA ILE A 54 -15.52 -9.25 -16.87
C ILE A 54 -15.58 -10.63 -17.52
N VAL A 55 -16.78 -11.05 -17.95
CA VAL A 55 -16.96 -12.36 -18.58
C VAL A 55 -16.22 -12.44 -19.93
N GLU A 56 -16.22 -11.37 -20.73
CA GLU A 56 -15.43 -11.29 -21.96
C GLU A 56 -13.94 -11.48 -21.69
N GLN A 57 -13.37 -10.76 -20.73
CA GLN A 57 -11.96 -10.89 -20.34
C GLN A 57 -11.60 -12.32 -19.87
N LEU A 58 -12.48 -12.95 -19.10
CA LEU A 58 -12.29 -14.34 -18.66
C LEU A 58 -12.40 -15.34 -19.80
N ALA A 59 -13.28 -15.08 -20.77
CA ALA A 59 -13.43 -15.92 -21.96
C ALA A 59 -12.22 -15.77 -22.91
N ASP A 60 -11.74 -14.53 -23.11
CA ASP A 60 -10.55 -14.24 -23.91
C ASP A 60 -9.29 -14.90 -23.30
N ALA A 61 -9.23 -14.98 -21.98
CA ALA A 61 -8.18 -15.70 -21.27
C ALA A 61 -8.38 -17.25 -21.25
N GLY A 62 -9.44 -17.78 -21.88
CA GLY A 62 -9.73 -19.22 -21.92
C GLY A 62 -10.18 -19.83 -20.59
N LEU A 63 -10.55 -19.00 -19.62
CA LEU A 63 -10.90 -19.44 -18.26
C LEU A 63 -12.37 -19.86 -18.15
N THR A 64 -13.22 -19.42 -19.08
CA THR A 64 -14.64 -19.77 -19.16
C THR A 64 -15.15 -19.64 -20.60
N GLY A 65 -16.30 -20.26 -20.90
CA GLY A 65 -17.05 -19.96 -22.11
C GLY A 65 -17.92 -18.72 -21.90
N GLY A 66 -17.88 -17.77 -22.83
CA GLY A 66 -18.85 -16.66 -22.86
C GLY A 66 -20.22 -17.16 -23.31
N GLY A 67 -21.19 -17.23 -22.42
CA GLY A 67 -22.51 -17.75 -22.75
C GLY A 67 -23.65 -16.94 -22.15
N TRP A 68 -24.89 -17.30 -22.56
CA TRP A 68 -26.11 -16.71 -21.99
C TRP A 68 -26.25 -17.03 -20.48
N GLU A 69 -25.61 -18.08 -20.01
CA GLU A 69 -25.60 -18.54 -18.62
C GLU A 69 -25.02 -17.46 -17.69
N TRP A 70 -23.95 -16.81 -18.09
CA TRP A 70 -23.36 -15.68 -17.36
C TRP A 70 -24.31 -14.50 -17.26
N ARG A 71 -25.01 -14.17 -18.36
CA ARG A 71 -25.99 -13.08 -18.36
C ARG A 71 -27.16 -13.36 -17.44
N LEU A 72 -27.61 -14.62 -17.42
CA LEU A 72 -28.67 -15.05 -16.53
C LEU A 72 -28.22 -14.99 -15.08
N LEU A 73 -27.02 -15.49 -14.75
CA LEU A 73 -26.44 -15.44 -13.41
C LEU A 73 -26.36 -14.02 -12.88
N MET A 74 -25.76 -13.10 -13.66
CA MET A 74 -25.63 -11.68 -13.27
C MET A 74 -26.98 -10.96 -13.13
N ARG A 75 -28.02 -11.44 -13.85
CA ARG A 75 -29.37 -10.89 -13.72
C ARG A 75 -30.09 -11.39 -12.47
N LEU A 76 -29.86 -12.64 -12.11
CA LEU A 76 -30.45 -13.26 -10.92
C LEU A 76 -29.71 -12.85 -9.63
N GLU A 77 -28.40 -12.67 -9.73
CA GLU A 77 -27.51 -12.26 -8.62
C GLU A 77 -26.78 -10.98 -9.00
N PRO A 78 -27.45 -9.82 -8.95
CA PRO A 78 -26.79 -8.55 -9.29
C PRO A 78 -25.77 -8.18 -8.23
N HIS A 79 -24.55 -7.83 -8.67
CA HIS A 79 -23.44 -7.41 -7.82
C HIS A 79 -22.84 -6.11 -8.32
N VAL A 80 -22.28 -5.34 -7.37
CA VAL A 80 -21.36 -4.24 -7.66
C VAL A 80 -19.94 -4.79 -7.50
N TYR A 81 -19.18 -4.80 -8.59
CA TYR A 81 -17.83 -5.32 -8.60
C TYR A 81 -16.85 -4.22 -8.19
N ARG A 82 -15.84 -4.59 -7.42
CA ARG A 82 -14.81 -3.67 -6.94
C ARG A 82 -13.53 -3.88 -7.73
N ALA A 83 -12.92 -2.79 -8.18
CA ALA A 83 -11.64 -2.81 -8.88
C ALA A 83 -10.52 -3.37 -7.98
N GLY A 84 -9.49 -3.92 -8.62
CA GLY A 84 -8.29 -4.45 -7.96
C GLY A 84 -7.85 -5.81 -8.49
N GLU A 85 -6.84 -6.38 -7.91
CA GLU A 85 -6.31 -7.70 -8.26
C GLU A 85 -6.94 -8.79 -7.39
N TYR A 86 -7.38 -9.85 -8.03
CA TYR A 86 -8.00 -10.99 -7.36
C TYR A 86 -7.24 -12.28 -7.65
N ARG A 87 -6.91 -13.02 -6.62
CA ARG A 87 -6.36 -14.37 -6.78
C ARG A 87 -7.49 -15.38 -6.89
N LEU A 88 -7.77 -15.85 -8.10
CA LEU A 88 -8.75 -16.89 -8.38
C LEU A 88 -8.10 -18.26 -8.14
N LYS A 89 -8.69 -19.07 -7.29
CA LYS A 89 -8.18 -20.40 -6.97
C LYS A 89 -8.79 -21.46 -7.88
N SER A 90 -8.02 -22.51 -8.20
CA SER A 90 -8.57 -23.68 -8.89
C SER A 90 -9.83 -24.20 -8.16
N GLY A 91 -10.84 -24.61 -8.92
CA GLY A 91 -12.13 -25.02 -8.37
C GLY A 91 -13.14 -23.88 -8.14
N THR A 92 -12.77 -22.61 -8.39
CA THR A 92 -13.71 -21.49 -8.32
C THR A 92 -14.84 -21.67 -9.32
N LYS A 93 -16.09 -21.57 -8.86
CA LYS A 93 -17.31 -21.66 -9.65
C LYS A 93 -17.82 -20.28 -10.05
N PRO A 94 -18.67 -20.14 -11.10
CA PRO A 94 -19.15 -18.85 -11.59
C PRO A 94 -19.75 -17.92 -10.52
N ALA A 95 -20.66 -18.39 -9.68
CA ALA A 95 -21.26 -17.59 -8.61
C ALA A 95 -20.23 -17.20 -7.54
N GLY A 96 -19.30 -18.11 -7.21
CA GLY A 96 -18.20 -17.83 -6.28
C GLY A 96 -17.25 -16.74 -6.79
N LEU A 97 -16.95 -16.71 -8.11
CA LEU A 97 -16.19 -15.64 -8.73
C LEU A 97 -16.89 -14.29 -8.56
N LEU A 98 -18.16 -14.18 -8.98
CA LEU A 98 -18.90 -12.90 -8.88
C LEU A 98 -18.97 -12.42 -7.43
N GLY A 99 -19.21 -13.34 -6.47
CA GLY A 99 -19.19 -13.03 -5.05
C GLY A 99 -17.82 -12.55 -4.56
N GLN A 100 -16.72 -13.15 -5.04
CA GLN A 100 -15.36 -12.72 -4.70
C GLN A 100 -15.09 -11.30 -5.23
N LEU A 101 -15.40 -11.01 -6.49
CA LEU A 101 -15.23 -9.68 -7.08
C LEU A 101 -16.09 -8.61 -6.39
N ALA A 102 -17.29 -8.99 -5.94
CA ALA A 102 -18.17 -8.10 -5.18
C ALA A 102 -17.68 -7.85 -3.75
N SER A 103 -17.03 -8.82 -3.13
CA SER A 103 -16.52 -8.69 -1.76
C SER A 103 -15.41 -7.67 -1.61
N GLY A 104 -14.66 -7.37 -2.69
CA GLY A 104 -13.51 -6.49 -2.68
C GLY A 104 -12.30 -7.06 -1.95
N LYS A 105 -12.25 -8.37 -1.71
CA LYS A 105 -11.07 -9.04 -1.13
C LYS A 105 -9.98 -9.18 -2.19
N VAL A 106 -9.30 -8.10 -2.44
CA VAL A 106 -8.18 -7.96 -3.39
C VAL A 106 -6.89 -8.53 -2.82
N ILE A 107 -5.88 -8.67 -3.67
CA ILE A 107 -4.51 -8.99 -3.23
C ILE A 107 -3.96 -7.76 -2.51
N GLU A 108 -3.48 -7.97 -1.29
CA GLU A 108 -2.80 -6.97 -0.49
C GLU A 108 -1.28 -7.20 -0.56
N TYR A 109 -0.57 -6.12 -0.78
CA TYR A 109 0.88 -6.05 -0.75
C TYR A 109 1.34 -5.32 0.51
N ARG A 110 2.61 -5.51 0.88
CA ARG A 110 3.19 -4.88 2.07
C ARG A 110 4.53 -4.27 1.71
N LEU A 111 4.74 -3.05 2.17
CA LEU A 111 6.00 -2.34 2.06
C LEU A 111 6.39 -1.84 3.44
N THR A 112 7.61 -2.18 3.88
CA THR A 112 8.12 -1.79 5.20
C THR A 112 9.12 -0.66 5.04
N LEU A 113 8.81 0.49 5.64
CA LEU A 113 9.74 1.60 5.83
C LEU A 113 10.42 1.40 7.19
N VAL A 114 11.74 1.24 7.18
CA VAL A 114 12.51 0.83 8.36
C VAL A 114 12.97 2.05 9.17
N GLU A 115 12.99 1.92 10.48
CA GLU A 115 13.46 2.95 11.40
C GLU A 115 14.91 3.36 11.10
N GLY A 116 15.18 4.64 11.28
CA GLY A 116 16.50 5.22 11.02
C GLY A 116 16.87 5.39 9.53
N TRP A 117 16.01 5.00 8.59
CA TRP A 117 16.25 5.31 7.18
C TRP A 117 16.10 6.81 6.92
N THR A 118 16.91 7.31 5.97
CA THR A 118 16.72 8.65 5.40
C THR A 118 15.54 8.65 4.43
N PHE A 119 14.98 9.81 4.14
CA PHE A 119 13.96 9.94 3.10
C PHE A 119 14.45 9.45 1.73
N GLY A 120 15.72 9.67 1.41
CA GLY A 120 16.32 9.13 0.17
C GLY A 120 16.23 7.60 0.10
N ARG A 121 16.40 6.90 1.23
CA ARG A 121 16.23 5.44 1.29
C ARG A 121 14.76 5.03 1.18
N PHE A 122 13.83 5.75 1.81
CA PHE A 122 12.39 5.53 1.64
C PHE A 122 11.96 5.69 0.19
N ALA A 123 12.43 6.76 -0.47
CA ALA A 123 12.17 7.04 -1.87
C ALA A 123 12.66 5.90 -2.79
N ALA A 124 13.88 5.40 -2.54
CA ALA A 124 14.43 4.28 -3.31
C ALA A 124 13.60 3.00 -3.16
N GLU A 125 13.13 2.70 -1.94
CA GLU A 125 12.29 1.53 -1.68
C GLU A 125 10.92 1.63 -2.36
N LEU A 126 10.31 2.82 -2.34
CA LEU A 126 9.05 3.09 -3.04
C LEU A 126 9.21 2.93 -4.56
N THR A 127 10.26 3.54 -5.13
CA THR A 127 10.55 3.48 -6.57
C THR A 127 10.87 2.06 -7.04
N ALA A 128 11.47 1.22 -6.20
CA ALA A 128 11.79 -0.16 -6.55
C ALA A 128 10.58 -1.11 -6.54
N ASN A 129 9.42 -0.63 -6.14
CA ASN A 129 8.21 -1.45 -6.03
C ASN A 129 7.38 -1.43 -7.31
N ASP A 130 7.39 -2.53 -8.07
CA ASP A 130 6.71 -2.67 -9.38
C ASP A 130 5.17 -2.68 -9.30
N VAL A 131 4.59 -2.76 -8.10
CA VAL A 131 3.14 -2.81 -7.91
C VAL A 131 2.55 -1.42 -7.71
N LEU A 132 3.32 -0.50 -7.13
CA LEU A 132 2.90 0.88 -6.92
C LEU A 132 2.89 1.66 -8.23
N GLU A 133 1.94 2.57 -8.36
CA GLU A 133 2.00 3.63 -9.37
C GLU A 133 2.96 4.71 -8.90
N HIS A 134 3.68 5.34 -9.84
CA HIS A 134 4.68 6.36 -9.51
C HIS A 134 4.17 7.74 -9.94
N ASP A 135 3.70 8.53 -8.97
CA ASP A 135 3.21 9.90 -9.19
C ASP A 135 4.36 10.90 -9.33
N PHE A 136 5.51 10.58 -8.72
CA PHE A 136 6.71 11.43 -8.73
C PHE A 136 7.95 10.61 -9.09
N ASP A 137 8.90 11.26 -9.77
CA ASP A 137 10.25 10.69 -9.94
C ASP A 137 11.05 10.86 -8.62
N LEU A 138 10.84 9.96 -7.67
CA LEU A 138 11.52 10.00 -6.38
C LEU A 138 13.01 9.64 -6.45
N THR A 139 13.55 9.26 -7.61
CA THR A 139 14.99 9.01 -7.81
C THR A 139 15.78 10.34 -7.80
N GLY A 140 15.18 11.41 -8.34
CA GLY A 140 15.75 12.75 -8.43
C GLY A 140 15.46 13.63 -7.21
N LYS A 141 16.26 14.70 -7.04
CA LYS A 141 16.03 15.70 -5.98
C LYS A 141 14.76 16.50 -6.24
N GLU A 142 14.50 16.86 -7.50
CA GLU A 142 13.34 17.63 -7.93
C GLU A 142 12.02 16.91 -7.63
N GLY A 143 11.93 15.62 -7.97
CA GLY A 143 10.71 14.85 -7.70
C GLY A 143 10.48 14.62 -6.21
N ARG A 144 11.54 14.43 -5.43
CA ARG A 144 11.45 14.36 -3.96
C ARG A 144 10.99 15.68 -3.34
N ALA A 145 11.48 16.81 -3.88
CA ALA A 145 11.04 18.13 -3.44
C ALA A 145 9.57 18.37 -3.80
N ALA A 146 9.13 18.00 -5.01
CA ALA A 146 7.75 18.11 -5.45
C ALA A 146 6.80 17.25 -4.59
N ALA A 147 7.19 16.02 -4.25
CA ALA A 147 6.43 15.17 -3.34
C ALA A 147 6.31 15.76 -1.93
N ALA A 148 7.38 16.39 -1.42
CA ALA A 148 7.37 17.07 -0.13
C ALA A 148 6.45 18.29 -0.16
N GLU A 149 6.54 19.13 -1.19
CA GLU A 149 5.69 20.30 -1.40
C GLU A 149 4.19 19.93 -1.47
N ALA A 150 3.86 18.84 -2.16
CA ALA A 150 2.49 18.33 -2.25
C ALA A 150 1.92 17.89 -0.88
N LEU A 151 2.80 17.62 0.10
CA LEU A 151 2.45 17.35 1.50
C LEU A 151 2.54 18.59 2.40
N GLY A 152 2.90 19.77 1.86
CA GLY A 152 3.11 21.00 2.61
C GLY A 152 4.39 21.01 3.45
N LEU A 153 5.40 20.21 3.05
CA LEU A 153 6.67 20.08 3.75
C LEU A 153 7.77 20.88 3.03
N GLU A 154 8.53 21.66 3.77
CA GLU A 154 9.72 22.31 3.27
C GLU A 154 10.85 21.30 3.00
N HIS A 155 10.97 20.31 3.91
CA HIS A 155 11.94 19.22 3.81
C HIS A 155 11.26 17.89 4.17
N PRO A 156 11.45 16.82 3.40
CA PRO A 156 10.77 15.54 3.64
C PRO A 156 11.39 14.71 4.77
N GLU A 157 12.64 15.03 5.20
CA GLU A 157 13.39 14.20 6.14
C GLU A 157 12.71 14.14 7.53
N GLY A 158 12.54 12.92 8.04
CA GLY A 158 11.96 12.65 9.36
C GLY A 158 10.43 12.67 9.42
N TRP A 159 9.72 13.10 8.37
CA TRP A 159 8.27 13.30 8.38
C TRP A 159 7.42 12.09 8.01
N PHE A 160 8.03 10.91 7.86
CA PHE A 160 7.35 9.68 7.48
C PHE A 160 7.54 8.62 8.56
N LEU A 161 6.45 8.10 9.13
CA LEU A 161 6.54 7.11 10.20
C LEU A 161 7.07 5.79 9.62
N PRO A 162 8.16 5.25 10.17
CA PRO A 162 8.62 3.90 9.85
C PRO A 162 7.60 2.87 10.32
N GLU A 163 7.02 2.14 9.37
CA GLU A 163 6.04 1.09 9.63
C GLU A 163 5.84 0.22 8.39
N THR A 164 5.11 -0.89 8.53
CA THR A 164 4.67 -1.70 7.40
C THR A 164 3.34 -1.18 6.85
N TYR A 165 3.36 -0.68 5.63
CA TYR A 165 2.20 -0.17 4.92
C TYR A 165 1.59 -1.22 4.04
N VAL A 166 0.30 -1.49 4.23
CA VAL A 166 -0.49 -2.37 3.36
C VAL A 166 -1.05 -1.54 2.22
N PHE A 167 -0.97 -2.06 1.00
CA PHE A 167 -1.46 -1.39 -0.20
C PHE A 167 -1.97 -2.41 -1.22
N THR A 168 -2.64 -1.93 -2.26
CA THR A 168 -3.20 -2.72 -3.35
C THR A 168 -2.70 -2.17 -4.69
N ARG A 169 -2.79 -2.95 -5.74
CA ARG A 169 -2.51 -2.44 -7.08
C ARG A 169 -3.44 -1.27 -7.42
N GLY A 170 -2.87 -0.18 -7.93
CA GLY A 170 -3.54 1.11 -8.15
C GLY A 170 -3.32 2.13 -7.02
N ASP A 171 -2.71 1.72 -5.88
CA ASP A 171 -2.14 2.68 -4.93
C ASP A 171 -0.83 3.24 -5.47
N SER A 172 -0.55 4.51 -5.23
CA SER A 172 0.69 5.16 -5.66
C SER A 172 1.73 5.27 -4.53
N ASP A 173 2.98 5.53 -4.92
CA ASP A 173 4.06 5.89 -4.01
C ASP A 173 3.69 7.12 -3.15
N PHE A 174 3.00 8.10 -3.74
CA PHE A 174 2.51 9.26 -3.02
C PHE A 174 1.41 8.91 -2.01
N ASP A 175 0.55 7.91 -2.30
CA ASP A 175 -0.44 7.43 -1.34
C ASP A 175 0.23 6.83 -0.10
N ILE A 176 1.33 6.10 -0.27
CA ILE A 176 2.13 5.58 0.84
C ILE A 176 2.76 6.72 1.63
N LEU A 177 3.41 7.67 0.96
CA LEU A 177 4.02 8.85 1.60
C LEU A 177 2.98 9.64 2.39
N ARG A 178 1.81 9.90 1.82
CA ARG A 178 0.73 10.61 2.49
C ARG A 178 0.23 9.88 3.75
N ARG A 179 0.12 8.55 3.70
CA ARG A 179 -0.26 7.73 4.86
C ARG A 179 0.82 7.75 5.93
N ALA A 180 2.09 7.60 5.53
CA ALA A 180 3.24 7.62 6.43
C ALA A 180 3.41 8.99 7.11
N HIS A 181 3.20 10.08 6.36
CA HIS A 181 3.24 11.44 6.89
C HIS A 181 2.13 11.68 7.91
N ARG A 182 0.89 11.33 7.61
CA ARG A 182 -0.23 11.45 8.56
C ARG A 182 -0.01 10.63 9.83
N ALA A 183 0.55 9.44 9.69
CA ALA A 183 0.88 8.59 10.83
C ALA A 183 1.97 9.22 11.69
N MET A 184 3.00 9.83 11.08
CA MET A 184 4.05 10.56 11.80
C MET A 184 3.48 11.78 12.53
N GLN A 185 2.67 12.59 11.89
CA GLN A 185 2.01 13.74 12.53
C GLN A 185 1.24 13.29 13.78
N LYS A 186 0.41 12.25 13.64
CA LYS A 186 -0.36 11.73 14.77
C LYS A 186 0.52 11.20 15.91
N ALA A 187 1.59 10.49 15.58
CA ALA A 187 2.54 9.97 16.58
C ALA A 187 3.28 11.11 17.30
N LEU A 188 3.73 12.11 16.53
CA LEU A 188 4.43 13.28 17.06
C LEU A 188 3.53 14.13 17.94
N ASP A 189 2.29 14.40 17.55
CA ASP A 189 1.31 15.14 18.33
C ASP A 189 1.02 14.42 19.66
N GLY A 190 0.82 13.11 19.62
CA GLY A 190 0.60 12.30 20.81
C GLY A 190 1.81 12.33 21.77
N ALA A 191 3.01 12.18 21.23
CA ALA A 191 4.25 12.25 22.03
C ALA A 191 4.46 13.65 22.63
N TRP A 192 4.18 14.69 21.86
CA TRP A 192 4.29 16.09 22.33
C TRP A 192 3.32 16.39 23.46
N GLN A 193 2.06 15.95 23.37
CA GLN A 193 1.03 16.16 24.37
C GLN A 193 1.33 15.42 25.68
N SER A 194 1.94 14.23 25.58
CA SER A 194 2.26 13.38 26.75
C SER A 194 3.69 13.54 27.29
N ARG A 195 4.45 14.54 26.77
CA ARG A 195 5.81 14.76 27.20
C ARG A 195 5.86 15.23 28.66
N ASP A 196 6.97 14.92 29.33
CA ASP A 196 7.24 15.47 30.66
C ASP A 196 7.33 17.01 30.63
N GLU A 197 6.82 17.65 31.66
CA GLU A 197 6.96 19.10 31.84
C GLU A 197 8.43 19.49 32.09
N GLY A 198 8.84 20.63 31.52
CA GLY A 198 10.18 21.18 31.71
C GLY A 198 11.26 20.61 30.82
N LEU A 199 10.91 19.80 29.81
CA LEU A 199 11.89 19.42 28.77
C LEU A 199 12.39 20.67 28.03
N PRO A 200 13.71 20.74 27.71
CA PRO A 200 14.31 21.86 26.98
C PRO A 200 14.01 21.81 25.48
N LEU A 201 12.75 21.57 25.12
CA LEU A 201 12.25 21.49 23.75
C LEU A 201 11.05 22.43 23.62
N GLU A 202 11.09 23.30 22.62
CA GLU A 202 10.08 24.34 22.40
C GLU A 202 8.99 23.94 21.41
N THR A 203 9.31 23.00 20.50
CA THR A 203 8.40 22.58 19.41
C THR A 203 8.35 21.06 19.24
N PRO A 204 7.23 20.52 18.71
CA PRO A 204 7.15 19.11 18.34
C PRO A 204 8.27 18.68 17.39
N TYR A 205 8.68 19.56 16.47
CA TYR A 205 9.75 19.26 15.51
C TYR A 205 11.12 19.05 16.20
N GLN A 206 11.42 19.82 17.27
CA GLN A 206 12.61 19.57 18.07
C GLN A 206 12.58 18.20 18.78
N LEU A 207 11.40 17.76 19.20
CA LEU A 207 11.22 16.39 19.73
C LEU A 207 11.53 15.33 18.66
N LEU A 208 11.04 15.54 17.42
CA LEU A 208 11.31 14.64 16.30
C LEU A 208 12.81 14.59 15.96
N ILE A 209 13.49 15.74 15.94
CA ILE A 209 14.95 15.80 15.74
C ILE A 209 15.68 15.01 16.83
N LEU A 210 15.33 15.21 18.09
CA LEU A 210 15.99 14.49 19.20
C LEU A 210 15.72 12.99 19.11
N ALA A 211 14.50 12.58 18.76
CA ALA A 211 14.13 11.18 18.56
C ALA A 211 14.95 10.55 17.42
N SER A 212 15.17 11.26 16.31
CA SER A 212 15.98 10.77 15.19
C SER A 212 17.44 10.53 15.57
N ILE A 213 18.00 11.37 16.45
CA ILE A 213 19.35 11.21 16.98
C ILE A 213 19.41 9.97 17.87
N VAL A 214 18.47 9.82 18.82
CA VAL A 214 18.39 8.66 19.72
C VAL A 214 18.25 7.36 18.93
N GLU A 215 17.44 7.35 17.87
CA GLU A 215 17.27 6.18 17.00
C GLU A 215 18.56 5.75 16.33
N LYS A 216 19.43 6.71 15.96
CA LYS A 216 20.72 6.42 15.34
C LYS A 216 21.82 6.05 16.34
N GLU A 217 21.65 6.37 17.62
CA GLU A 217 22.62 6.05 18.68
C GLU A 217 22.49 4.61 19.19
N THR A 218 21.29 4.05 19.21
CA THR A 218 21.09 2.69 19.71
C THR A 218 19.95 1.96 19.01
N ALA A 219 20.19 0.71 18.67
CA ALA A 219 19.16 -0.25 18.23
C ALA A 219 18.43 -0.90 19.43
N VAL A 220 18.93 -0.70 20.69
CA VAL A 220 18.41 -1.37 21.89
C VAL A 220 17.32 -0.53 22.52
N ALA A 221 16.07 -0.98 22.46
CA ALA A 221 14.91 -0.22 22.96
C ALA A 221 15.05 0.18 24.45
N SER A 222 15.61 -0.67 25.30
CA SER A 222 15.79 -0.40 26.73
C SER A 222 16.82 0.69 27.04
N GLU A 223 17.68 1.05 26.09
CA GLU A 223 18.67 2.12 26.24
C GLU A 223 18.19 3.49 25.83
N ARG A 224 17.13 3.54 24.98
CA ARG A 224 16.63 4.79 24.38
C ARG A 224 16.34 5.88 25.40
N SER A 225 15.64 5.55 26.49
CA SER A 225 15.34 6.53 27.57
C SER A 225 16.59 7.07 28.24
N ARG A 226 17.61 6.21 28.43
CA ARG A 226 18.88 6.61 29.05
C ARG A 226 19.66 7.56 28.13
N ILE A 227 19.75 7.25 26.85
CA ILE A 227 20.41 8.07 25.82
C ILE A 227 19.69 9.40 25.65
N ALA A 228 18.36 9.39 25.51
CA ALA A 228 17.54 10.60 25.46
C ALA A 228 17.82 11.50 26.69
N GLY A 229 17.87 10.93 27.88
CA GLY A 229 18.19 11.66 29.12
C GLY A 229 19.59 12.28 29.14
N VAL A 230 20.58 11.72 28.41
CA VAL A 230 21.90 12.35 28.25
C VAL A 230 21.78 13.61 27.39
N PHE A 231 21.08 13.52 26.24
CA PHE A 231 20.90 14.67 25.34
C PHE A 231 20.06 15.78 25.98
N VAL A 232 18.97 15.44 26.68
CA VAL A 232 18.17 16.41 27.45
C VAL A 232 19.03 17.18 28.43
N ARG A 233 19.83 16.50 29.26
CA ARG A 233 20.73 17.17 30.23
C ARG A 233 21.81 18.02 29.56
N ARG A 234 22.28 17.65 28.36
CA ARG A 234 23.21 18.50 27.60
C ARG A 234 22.53 19.79 27.13
N LEU A 235 21.29 19.69 26.60
CA LEU A 235 20.49 20.85 26.20
C LEU A 235 20.21 21.79 27.37
N GLU A 236 19.77 21.27 28.52
CA GLU A 236 19.55 22.04 29.76
C GLU A 236 20.79 22.83 30.23
N ARG A 237 21.98 22.27 30.00
CA ARG A 237 23.26 22.90 30.36
C ARG A 237 23.86 23.77 29.27
N GLY A 238 23.13 23.95 28.14
CA GLY A 238 23.65 24.68 26.98
C GLY A 238 24.87 24.02 26.32
N MET A 239 25.03 22.71 26.50
CA MET A 239 26.14 21.94 25.92
C MET A 239 25.78 21.54 24.48
N ARG A 240 26.82 21.36 23.66
CA ARG A 240 26.65 20.73 22.31
C ARG A 240 26.29 19.25 22.47
N LEU A 241 25.48 18.70 21.57
CA LEU A 241 25.08 17.28 21.64
C LEU A 241 26.25 16.33 21.35
N GLN A 242 27.13 16.68 20.42
CA GLN A 242 28.36 15.94 20.08
C GLN A 242 28.09 14.46 19.81
N THR A 243 27.29 14.21 18.81
CA THR A 243 26.86 12.87 18.40
C THR A 243 27.24 12.60 16.94
N ASP A 244 27.91 11.49 16.70
CA ASP A 244 28.46 11.07 15.42
C ASP A 244 27.39 10.96 14.30
N PRO A 245 26.18 10.41 14.54
CA PRO A 245 25.13 10.34 13.53
C PRO A 245 24.79 11.66 12.86
N THR A 246 24.91 12.79 13.56
CA THR A 246 24.62 14.11 12.98
C THR A 246 25.70 14.55 12.00
N VAL A 247 26.95 14.16 12.25
CA VAL A 247 28.08 14.41 11.35
C VAL A 247 27.94 13.54 10.11
N ILE A 248 27.65 12.25 10.29
CA ILE A 248 27.42 11.28 9.21
C ILE A 248 26.28 11.76 8.31
N TYR A 249 25.18 12.21 8.90
CA TYR A 249 24.05 12.78 8.13
C TYR A 249 24.46 14.03 7.34
N GLY A 250 25.23 14.91 7.96
CA GLY A 250 25.75 16.13 7.32
C GLY A 250 26.73 15.88 6.17
N LEU A 251 27.49 14.78 6.21
CA LEU A 251 28.37 14.34 5.12
C LEU A 251 27.57 13.72 3.95
N GLY A 252 26.41 13.13 4.22
CA GLY A 252 25.56 12.50 3.21
C GLY A 252 26.33 11.48 2.36
N ASP A 253 26.22 11.58 1.04
CA ASP A 253 26.85 10.65 0.10
C ASP A 253 28.39 10.67 0.10
N SER A 254 29.01 11.66 0.75
CA SER A 254 30.47 11.74 0.90
C SER A 254 31.02 10.93 2.07
N PHE A 255 30.15 10.37 2.93
CA PHE A 255 30.55 9.49 4.00
C PHE A 255 30.96 8.10 3.47
N ASP A 256 32.23 7.74 3.67
CA ASP A 256 32.83 6.51 3.15
C ASP A 256 32.80 5.32 4.15
N GLY A 257 32.10 5.47 5.29
CA GLY A 257 31.99 4.43 6.31
C GLY A 257 32.96 4.59 7.47
N ASP A 258 33.92 5.54 7.39
CA ASP A 258 34.92 5.80 8.46
C ASP A 258 34.90 7.30 8.86
N LEU A 259 34.51 7.57 10.11
CA LEU A 259 34.43 8.93 10.65
C LEU A 259 35.78 9.38 11.16
N ARG A 260 36.37 10.41 10.52
CA ARG A 260 37.68 10.94 10.83
C ARG A 260 37.57 12.23 11.62
N ARG A 261 38.66 12.61 12.30
CA ARG A 261 38.72 13.86 13.06
C ARG A 261 38.39 15.09 12.23
N ARG A 262 38.86 15.16 10.98
CA ARG A 262 38.52 16.23 10.06
C ARG A 262 37.01 16.38 9.82
N ASP A 263 36.27 15.27 9.85
CA ASP A 263 34.84 15.27 9.61
C ASP A 263 34.09 15.84 10.83
N LEU A 264 34.58 15.57 12.05
CA LEU A 264 34.08 16.17 13.30
C LEU A 264 34.34 17.69 13.36
N ASP A 265 35.44 18.14 12.76
CA ASP A 265 35.84 19.56 12.73
C ASP A 265 35.20 20.33 11.55
N THR A 266 34.62 19.63 10.57
CA THR A 266 33.96 20.25 9.40
C THR A 266 32.61 20.82 9.80
N ASP A 267 32.43 22.14 9.62
CA ASP A 267 31.16 22.79 9.95
C ASP A 267 30.09 22.52 8.87
N THR A 268 29.04 21.80 9.26
CA THR A 268 27.83 21.59 8.47
C THR A 268 26.61 22.05 9.27
N PRO A 269 25.45 22.28 8.65
CA PRO A 269 24.22 22.63 9.38
C PRO A 269 23.82 21.61 10.46
N TYR A 270 24.27 20.37 10.32
CA TYR A 270 23.91 19.25 11.21
C TYR A 270 24.99 18.89 12.19
N ASN A 271 26.23 19.37 12.05
CA ASN A 271 27.36 18.95 12.90
C ASN A 271 27.22 19.46 14.33
N THR A 272 26.81 18.58 15.26
CA THR A 272 26.63 18.90 16.68
C THR A 272 27.94 18.97 17.47
N TYR A 273 29.11 18.77 16.88
CA TYR A 273 30.41 19.07 17.46
C TYR A 273 30.79 20.52 17.27
N THR A 274 30.35 21.17 16.19
CA THR A 274 30.66 22.57 15.88
C THR A 274 29.51 23.51 16.23
N ARG A 275 28.27 23.03 16.21
CA ARG A 275 27.05 23.82 16.44
C ARG A 275 26.30 23.37 17.71
N ARG A 276 25.43 24.25 18.22
CA ARG A 276 24.49 23.99 19.31
C ARG A 276 23.10 23.75 18.77
#